data_57dd081d156acd0ea571595b48b40436
#
_entry.id   57dd081d156acd0ea571595b48b40436
#
_cell.length_a   1.000
_cell.length_b   1.000
_cell.length_c   1.000
_cell.angle_alpha   90.00
_cell.angle_beta   90.00
_cell.angle_gamma   90.00
#
_symmetry.space_group_name_H-M   'P 1'
#
loop_
_entity.id
_entity.type
_entity.pdbx_description
1 polymer ?
#
loop_
_entity_poly.entity_id
_entity_poly.type
_entity_poly.pdbx_seq_one_letter_code
_entity_poly.pdbx_strand_id
1 'polypeptide(L)'
;MQYCEDIITGIDGSEATFVRYVLDNSEEIDPKRQRPSVLVIPGGGYAMTSDREAEPIAMQFLAAGCNAFVLRYSVAPSVFPTALLEAAEAVQRIRAHTDDWHCDPSKIAVIGFSAGGHLAANLATTAGDDTMRAHG
;
A
#
# COMPACT_ATOMS: atom_id res chain seq x y z
N MET A 1 -16.40 3.70 8.17
CA MET A 1 -15.05 3.30 7.67
C MET A 1 -14.99 1.81 7.44
N GLN A 2 -14.39 1.40 6.34
CA GLN A 2 -14.14 0.00 6.05
C GLN A 2 -12.70 -0.35 6.43
N TYR A 3 -12.54 -1.43 7.16
CA TYR A 3 -11.25 -2.03 7.48
C TYR A 3 -11.23 -3.46 6.92
N CYS A 4 -10.18 -3.79 6.19
CA CYS A 4 -10.04 -5.13 5.62
C CYS A 4 -8.56 -5.50 5.48
N GLU A 5 -8.26 -6.76 5.74
CA GLU A 5 -6.94 -7.34 5.51
C GLU A 5 -7.03 -8.36 4.39
N ASP A 6 -6.29 -8.12 3.31
CA ASP A 6 -6.21 -9.03 2.17
C ASP A 6 -4.80 -9.61 2.05
N ILE A 7 -4.69 -10.74 1.38
CA ILE A 7 -3.41 -11.41 1.14
C ILE A 7 -2.93 -11.10 -0.27
N ILE A 8 -1.65 -10.78 -0.39
CA ILE A 8 -0.94 -10.74 -1.67
C ILE A 8 0.08 -11.87 -1.65
N THR A 9 -0.04 -12.81 -2.57
CA THR A 9 0.91 -13.93 -2.66
C THR A 9 2.11 -13.49 -3.50
N GLY A 10 3.32 -13.60 -2.92
CA GLY A 10 4.56 -13.29 -3.61
C GLY A 10 4.95 -14.38 -4.60
N ILE A 11 5.97 -14.07 -5.43
CA ILE A 11 6.44 -14.98 -6.47
C ILE A 11 7.09 -16.25 -5.90
N ASP A 12 7.54 -16.22 -4.65
CA ASP A 12 8.13 -17.37 -3.94
C ASP A 12 7.11 -18.10 -3.07
N GLY A 13 5.83 -17.76 -3.17
CA GLY A 13 4.77 -18.34 -2.36
C GLY A 13 4.58 -17.67 -1.00
N SER A 14 5.43 -16.69 -0.64
CA SER A 14 5.25 -15.92 0.59
C SER A 14 3.98 -15.08 0.53
N GLU A 15 3.42 -14.79 1.69
CA GLU A 15 2.22 -13.98 1.80
C GLU A 15 2.51 -12.62 2.43
N ALA A 16 2.09 -11.55 1.75
CA ALA A 16 2.07 -10.20 2.31
C ALA A 16 0.65 -9.86 2.74
N THR A 17 0.51 -9.00 3.72
CA THR A 17 -0.79 -8.51 4.17
C THR A 17 -1.00 -7.09 3.65
N PHE A 18 -2.09 -6.90 2.91
CA PHE A 18 -2.50 -5.59 2.41
C PHE A 18 -3.72 -5.14 3.21
N VAL A 19 -3.52 -4.12 4.05
CA VAL A 19 -4.56 -3.60 4.94
C VAL A 19 -5.12 -2.33 4.34
N ARG A 20 -6.45 -2.22 4.27
CA ARG A 20 -7.09 -1.01 3.82
C ARG A 20 -7.97 -0.38 4.88
N TYR A 21 -7.85 0.93 4.99
CA TYR A 21 -8.68 1.80 5.81
C TYR A 21 -9.35 2.78 4.85
N VAL A 22 -10.62 2.54 4.55
CA VAL A 22 -11.37 3.32 3.55
C VAL A 22 -12.48 4.09 4.25
N LEU A 23 -12.47 5.40 4.09
CA LEU A 23 -13.49 6.27 4.66
C LEU A 23 -14.77 6.20 3.84
N ASP A 24 -15.91 6.10 4.52
CA ASP A 24 -17.20 6.12 3.87
C ASP A 24 -17.57 7.54 3.45
N ASN A 25 -18.33 7.66 2.38
CA ASN A 25 -18.92 8.92 2.00
C ASN A 25 -20.26 9.10 2.71
N SER A 26 -20.58 10.35 2.99
CA SER A 26 -21.84 10.74 3.63
C SER A 26 -22.76 11.39 2.60
N GLU A 27 -23.99 10.92 2.52
CA GLU A 27 -25.01 11.55 1.68
C GLU A 27 -25.25 13.01 2.08
N GLU A 28 -25.14 13.31 3.36
CA GLU A 28 -25.31 14.65 3.89
C GLU A 28 -24.15 15.58 3.55
N ILE A 29 -22.89 15.05 3.63
CA ILE A 29 -21.69 15.87 3.42
C ILE A 29 -21.36 15.92 1.94
N ASP A 30 -21.02 14.79 1.34
CA ASP A 30 -20.69 14.68 -0.09
C ASP A 30 -20.68 13.21 -0.50
N PRO A 31 -21.76 12.73 -1.20
CA PRO A 31 -21.83 11.33 -1.58
C PRO A 31 -20.85 10.93 -2.68
N LYS A 32 -20.23 11.89 -3.36
CA LYS A 32 -19.31 11.65 -4.48
C LYS A 32 -17.87 12.02 -4.17
N ARG A 33 -17.55 12.21 -2.89
CA ARG A 33 -16.22 12.63 -2.50
C ARG A 33 -15.17 11.56 -2.86
N GLN A 34 -14.11 12.01 -3.52
CA GLN A 34 -12.91 11.21 -3.77
C GLN A 34 -11.76 11.74 -2.93
N ARG A 35 -10.97 10.83 -2.36
CA ARG A 35 -9.88 11.17 -1.43
C ARG A 35 -8.55 10.73 -1.99
N PRO A 36 -7.47 11.45 -1.64
CA PRO A 36 -6.12 10.93 -1.89
C PRO A 36 -5.92 9.61 -1.18
N SER A 37 -5.11 8.74 -1.76
CA SER A 37 -4.72 7.46 -1.17
C SER A 37 -3.26 7.51 -0.73
N VAL A 38 -2.96 6.97 0.43
CA VAL A 38 -1.59 6.85 0.94
C VAL A 38 -1.32 5.40 1.26
N LEU A 39 -0.32 4.84 0.61
CA LEU A 39 0.18 3.49 0.92
C LEU A 39 1.38 3.62 1.85
N VAL A 40 1.25 3.08 3.06
CA VAL A 40 2.29 3.11 4.09
C VAL A 40 3.08 1.81 4.03
N ILE A 41 4.40 1.93 3.89
CA ILE A 41 5.32 0.79 3.84
C ILE A 41 6.25 0.90 5.07
N PRO A 42 5.98 0.12 6.13
CA PRO A 42 6.78 0.21 7.35
C PRO A 42 8.20 -0.31 7.19
N GLY A 43 9.09 0.14 8.07
CA GLY A 43 10.47 -0.34 8.14
C GLY A 43 10.61 -1.58 9.00
N GLY A 44 11.82 -2.03 9.20
CA GLY A 44 12.14 -3.20 10.02
C GLY A 44 13.34 -3.99 9.50
N GLY A 45 14.18 -3.39 8.64
CA GLY A 45 15.42 -4.00 8.14
C GLY A 45 15.21 -5.23 7.25
N TYR A 46 14.05 -5.36 6.63
CA TYR A 46 13.64 -6.55 5.87
C TYR A 46 13.58 -7.83 6.73
N ALA A 47 13.63 -7.70 8.06
CA ALA A 47 13.46 -8.83 8.98
C ALA A 47 12.05 -8.85 9.61
N MET A 48 11.37 -7.71 9.59
CA MET A 48 10.02 -7.54 10.11
C MET A 48 9.38 -6.31 9.49
N THR A 49 8.07 -6.11 9.74
CA THR A 49 7.38 -4.85 9.45
C THR A 49 6.95 -4.23 10.79
N SER A 50 7.46 -3.03 11.08
CA SER A 50 7.26 -2.41 12.38
C SER A 50 5.82 -1.94 12.62
N ASP A 51 5.23 -2.37 13.72
CA ASP A 51 3.87 -1.94 14.09
C ASP A 51 3.80 -0.43 14.34
N ARG A 52 4.87 0.17 14.83
CA ARG A 52 4.93 1.62 15.09
C ARG A 52 4.81 2.46 13.83
N GLU A 53 5.18 1.89 12.68
CA GLU A 53 5.19 2.57 11.38
C GLU A 53 4.08 2.06 10.46
N ALA A 54 3.11 1.35 11.00
CA ALA A 54 1.98 0.79 10.27
C ALA A 54 0.68 1.55 10.64
N GLU A 55 -0.16 0.96 11.47
CA GLU A 55 -1.46 1.53 11.81
C GLU A 55 -1.39 2.96 12.40
N PRO A 56 -0.47 3.29 13.34
CA PRO A 56 -0.42 4.66 13.86
C PRO A 56 -0.19 5.71 12.77
N ILE A 57 0.62 5.40 11.78
CA ILE A 57 0.85 6.32 10.65
C ILE A 57 -0.39 6.39 9.76
N ALA A 58 -1.02 5.25 9.47
CA ALA A 58 -2.24 5.22 8.68
C ALA A 58 -3.35 6.07 9.33
N MET A 59 -3.49 6.01 10.66
CA MET A 59 -4.49 6.80 11.37
C MET A 59 -4.28 8.30 11.20
N GLN A 60 -3.05 8.77 11.14
CA GLN A 60 -2.76 10.20 10.91
C GLN A 60 -3.25 10.67 9.54
N PHE A 61 -3.07 9.84 8.50
CA PHE A 61 -3.56 10.18 7.17
C PHE A 61 -5.08 10.10 7.08
N LEU A 62 -5.70 9.16 7.77
CA LEU A 62 -7.17 9.10 7.85
C LEU A 62 -7.73 10.36 8.51
N ALA A 63 -7.11 10.82 9.58
CA ALA A 63 -7.51 12.06 10.26
C ALA A 63 -7.37 13.29 9.35
N ALA A 64 -6.45 13.25 8.40
CA ALA A 64 -6.26 14.31 7.41
C ALA A 64 -7.21 14.20 6.21
N GLY A 65 -8.07 13.19 6.17
CA GLY A 65 -9.06 13.02 5.10
C GLY A 65 -8.60 12.15 3.94
N CYS A 66 -7.50 11.40 4.10
CA CYS A 66 -7.02 10.46 3.09
C CYS A 66 -7.51 9.05 3.39
N ASN A 67 -7.71 8.24 2.35
CA ASN A 67 -7.77 6.80 2.53
C ASN A 67 -6.34 6.28 2.76
N ALA A 68 -6.18 5.34 3.66
CA ALA A 68 -4.87 4.82 4.03
C ALA A 68 -4.81 3.31 3.82
N PHE A 69 -3.64 2.87 3.39
CA PHE A 69 -3.35 1.47 3.15
C PHE A 69 -2.01 1.13 3.78
N VAL A 70 -1.88 -0.07 4.30
CA VAL A 70 -0.60 -0.54 4.87
C VAL A 70 -0.23 -1.82 4.16
N LEU A 71 1.00 -1.89 3.67
CA LEU A 71 1.56 -3.12 3.12
C LEU A 71 2.56 -3.70 4.11
N ARG A 72 2.23 -4.84 4.67
CA ARG A 72 3.17 -5.67 5.42
C ARG A 72 3.76 -6.67 4.45
N TYR A 73 4.85 -6.25 3.81
CA TYR A 73 5.51 -6.99 2.74
C TYR A 73 6.26 -8.20 3.29
N SER A 74 6.59 -9.14 2.39
CA SER A 74 7.37 -10.32 2.74
C SER A 74 8.80 -9.92 3.13
N VAL A 75 9.21 -10.38 4.30
CA VAL A 75 10.54 -10.13 4.87
C VAL A 75 11.40 -11.38 4.77
N ALA A 76 12.65 -11.31 5.25
CA ALA A 76 13.53 -12.49 5.25
C ALA A 76 12.76 -13.72 5.81
N PRO A 77 12.91 -14.93 5.22
CA PRO A 77 13.91 -15.30 4.19
C PRO A 77 13.55 -14.99 2.74
N SER A 78 12.45 -14.30 2.46
CA SER A 78 12.10 -13.88 1.10
C SER A 78 13.19 -12.94 0.54
N VAL A 79 13.43 -13.04 -0.76
CA VAL A 79 14.50 -12.30 -1.43
C VAL A 79 13.93 -11.43 -2.55
N PHE A 80 14.74 -10.47 -3.01
CA PHE A 80 14.40 -9.62 -4.16
C PHE A 80 14.04 -10.51 -5.38
N PRO A 81 12.99 -10.20 -6.16
CA PRO A 81 12.18 -8.97 -6.09
C PRO A 81 10.82 -9.15 -5.38
N THR A 82 10.65 -10.10 -4.47
CA THR A 82 9.36 -10.45 -3.87
C THR A 82 8.65 -9.24 -3.27
N ALA A 83 9.28 -8.51 -2.35
CA ALA A 83 8.66 -7.37 -1.69
C ALA A 83 8.33 -6.25 -2.68
N LEU A 84 9.20 -6.03 -3.67
CA LEU A 84 8.97 -5.02 -4.70
C LEU A 84 7.72 -5.34 -5.52
N LEU A 85 7.54 -6.59 -5.91
CA LEU A 85 6.37 -7.01 -6.68
C LEU A 85 5.09 -6.97 -5.85
N GLU A 86 5.18 -7.26 -4.56
CA GLU A 86 4.07 -7.11 -3.63
C GLU A 86 3.64 -5.64 -3.50
N ALA A 87 4.61 -4.73 -3.43
CA ALA A 87 4.33 -3.30 -3.38
C ALA A 87 3.66 -2.81 -4.67
N ALA A 88 4.12 -3.28 -5.83
CA ALA A 88 3.51 -2.97 -7.11
C ALA A 88 2.07 -3.47 -7.19
N GLU A 89 1.81 -4.69 -6.72
CA GLU A 89 0.46 -5.26 -6.67
C GLU A 89 -0.46 -4.44 -5.76
N ALA A 90 0.05 -3.98 -4.62
CA ALA A 90 -0.72 -3.13 -3.71
C ALA A 90 -1.17 -1.84 -4.40
N VAL A 91 -0.27 -1.17 -5.12
CA VAL A 91 -0.61 0.05 -5.87
C VAL A 91 -1.63 -0.25 -6.98
N GLN A 92 -1.47 -1.36 -7.69
CA GLN A 92 -2.41 -1.75 -8.73
C GLN A 92 -3.80 -2.03 -8.17
N ARG A 93 -3.90 -2.66 -7.00
CA ARG A 93 -5.19 -2.88 -6.34
C ARG A 93 -5.87 -1.58 -5.98
N ILE A 94 -5.14 -0.58 -5.47
CA ILE A 94 -5.70 0.74 -5.20
C ILE A 94 -6.24 1.35 -6.48
N ARG A 95 -5.48 1.30 -7.58
CA ARG A 95 -5.90 1.85 -8.88
C ARG A 95 -7.10 1.14 -9.46
N ALA A 96 -7.22 -0.16 -9.25
CA ALA A 96 -8.34 -0.96 -9.75
C ALA A 96 -9.64 -0.70 -8.99
N HIS A 97 -9.56 -0.19 -7.77
CA HIS A 97 -10.71 0.01 -6.87
C HIS A 97 -10.97 1.47 -6.53
N THR A 98 -10.52 2.42 -7.37
CA THR A 98 -10.71 3.85 -7.09
C THR A 98 -12.17 4.24 -6.95
N ASP A 99 -13.07 3.62 -7.71
CA ASP A 99 -14.50 3.86 -7.58
C ASP A 99 -15.08 3.26 -6.30
N ASP A 100 -14.77 1.99 -6.03
CA ASP A 100 -15.29 1.25 -4.88
C ASP A 100 -14.82 1.86 -3.54
N TRP A 101 -13.60 2.37 -3.53
CA TRP A 101 -12.95 2.87 -2.31
C TRP A 101 -12.95 4.39 -2.24
N HIS A 102 -13.64 5.06 -3.15
CA HIS A 102 -13.74 6.52 -3.19
C HIS A 102 -12.39 7.21 -3.21
N CYS A 103 -11.47 6.68 -4.02
CA CYS A 103 -10.12 7.21 -4.18
C CYS A 103 -10.03 8.07 -5.43
N ASP A 104 -9.25 9.15 -5.34
CA ASP A 104 -8.89 9.95 -6.52
C ASP A 104 -7.78 9.22 -7.27
N PRO A 105 -8.00 8.77 -8.51
CA PRO A 105 -7.01 8.00 -9.25
C PRO A 105 -5.75 8.80 -9.60
N SER A 106 -5.80 10.12 -9.52
CA SER A 106 -4.65 10.99 -9.78
C SER A 106 -3.81 11.29 -8.53
N LYS A 107 -4.26 10.86 -7.34
CA LYS A 107 -3.64 11.20 -6.05
C LYS A 107 -3.37 9.95 -5.23
N ILE A 108 -2.38 9.18 -5.65
CA ILE A 108 -1.91 7.98 -4.94
C ILE A 108 -0.46 8.23 -4.55
N ALA A 109 -0.19 8.28 -3.24
CA ALA A 109 1.14 8.48 -2.71
C ALA A 109 1.62 7.22 -1.99
N VAL A 110 2.91 6.99 -2.01
CA VAL A 110 3.56 5.90 -1.29
C VAL A 110 4.54 6.53 -0.30
N ILE A 111 4.42 6.15 0.97
CA ILE A 111 5.34 6.61 2.01
C ILE A 111 5.98 5.40 2.67
N GLY A 112 7.30 5.43 2.80
CA GLY A 112 8.06 4.33 3.38
C GLY A 112 9.02 4.79 4.45
N PHE A 113 9.34 3.90 5.39
CA PHE A 113 10.22 4.18 6.52
C PHE A 113 11.37 3.19 6.51
N SER A 114 12.63 3.66 6.50
CA SER A 114 13.83 2.83 6.55
C SER A 114 13.83 1.80 5.41
N ALA A 115 13.78 0.49 5.70
CA ALA A 115 13.69 -0.55 4.67
C ALA A 115 12.45 -0.35 3.78
N GLY A 116 11.32 0.08 4.37
CA GLY A 116 10.11 0.43 3.60
C GLY A 116 10.34 1.64 2.70
N GLY A 117 11.14 2.61 3.14
CA GLY A 117 11.54 3.75 2.31
C GLY A 117 12.39 3.32 1.12
N HIS A 118 13.31 2.40 1.33
CA HIS A 118 14.11 1.79 0.27
C HIS A 118 13.20 1.08 -0.75
N LEU A 119 12.24 0.32 -0.26
CA LEU A 119 11.27 -0.39 -1.11
C LEU A 119 10.42 0.60 -1.91
N ALA A 120 9.93 1.68 -1.28
CA ALA A 120 9.16 2.71 -1.96
C ALA A 120 9.97 3.40 -3.05
N ALA A 121 11.24 3.71 -2.78
CA ALA A 121 12.14 4.30 -3.77
C ALA A 121 12.39 3.35 -4.94
N ASN A 122 12.61 2.07 -4.67
CA ASN A 122 12.77 1.05 -5.72
C ASN A 122 11.52 0.96 -6.58
N LEU A 123 10.35 0.99 -5.98
CA LEU A 123 9.07 0.96 -6.71
C LEU A 123 8.98 2.15 -7.67
N ALA A 124 9.32 3.35 -7.21
CA ALA A 124 9.27 4.57 -8.02
C ALA A 124 10.26 4.53 -9.20
N THR A 125 11.46 3.97 -8.99
CA THR A 125 12.52 3.95 -10.01
C THR A 125 12.42 2.78 -10.98
N THR A 126 11.76 1.69 -10.61
CA THR A 126 11.67 0.48 -11.44
C THR A 126 10.31 0.27 -12.05
N ALA A 127 9.36 1.17 -11.84
CA ALA A 127 8.04 1.11 -12.50
C ALA A 127 8.23 1.18 -14.03
N GLY A 128 7.97 0.11 -14.73
CA GLY A 128 8.26 0.00 -16.17
C GLY A 128 9.56 -0.75 -16.50
N ASP A 129 10.34 -1.12 -15.49
CA ASP A 129 11.49 -2.00 -15.64
C ASP A 129 11.03 -3.39 -16.12
N ASP A 130 11.93 -4.12 -16.80
CA ASP A 130 11.63 -5.43 -17.34
C ASP A 130 11.21 -6.44 -16.27
N THR A 131 11.78 -6.35 -15.06
CA THR A 131 11.39 -7.19 -13.94
C THR A 131 9.91 -6.99 -13.60
N MET A 132 9.46 -5.74 -13.55
CA MET A 132 8.07 -5.41 -13.28
C MET A 132 7.15 -5.89 -14.39
N ARG A 133 7.56 -5.71 -15.64
CA ARG A 133 6.79 -6.15 -16.81
C ARG A 133 6.69 -7.67 -16.88
N ALA A 134 7.73 -8.39 -16.51
CA ALA A 134 7.76 -9.85 -16.54
C ALA A 134 6.79 -10.48 -15.55
N HIS A 135 6.47 -9.78 -14.46
CA HIS A 135 5.58 -10.29 -13.41
C HIS A 135 4.25 -9.55 -13.30
N GLY A 136 3.97 -8.65 -14.20
CA GLY A 136 2.72 -7.92 -14.22
C GLY A 136 2.77 -6.56 -13.65
#